data_b059eacd9e4b51ee27619754e3b4539b
#
_entry.id   b059eacd9e4b51ee27619754e3b4539b
#
_cell.length_a   1.000
_cell.length_b   1.000
_cell.length_c   1.000
_cell.angle_alpha   90.00
_cell.angle_beta   90.00
_cell.angle_gamma   90.00
#
_symmetry.space_group_name_H-M   'P 1'
#
loop_
_entity.id
_entity.type
_entity.pdbx_description
1 polymer ?
#
loop_
_entity_poly.entity_id
_entity_poly.type
_entity_poly.pdbx_seq_one_letter_code
_entity_poly.pdbx_strand_id
1 'polypeptide(L)'
;MFSHNTMFHNTLLRLKSSYMPPIITTNIQYESLVMEELHALQEYKVVFEPVKIGTAAAILVAALLCNENETMLILPSDHFIGDLNNFYASAHKASQLASETNSIVTFGVKPHEFNSEYGYINAVYDQKEKCHIVKDFTEKPERKLSNDHYWNYGIFVFKAKRYIDEIKKSAPTLYNLCFASVKHFTSQERLLYLKQRDFAGIEGVSIDYLVMEKAKNVAMIEANFDWLDVGTWNSVLELSEKFTSSFRHVTKKREPVSTTESNKNLLGGAYKQPNKSLISFINKVKKAKAIRREIKPWGFYSIILMSENFLIKYLFINPLSCTSKQFHHYRDEYHIVLSGVGYVSLGDKEYAIVKDHMIEIPREVSHRIENRSTSSPLEIVEFQIGEHLSDNDIVRLDDVYGRF
;
A
#
# COMPACT_ATOMS: atom_id res chain seq x y z
N MET A 1 9.86 -14.06 4.00
CA MET A 1 9.87 -13.69 5.43
C MET A 1 9.15 -12.35 5.53
N PHE A 2 7.87 -12.30 5.95
CA PHE A 2 7.32 -11.05 6.44
C PHE A 2 8.17 -10.72 7.66
N SER A 3 9.02 -9.70 7.55
CA SER A 3 9.70 -9.14 8.69
C SER A 3 8.64 -8.56 9.63
N HIS A 4 8.96 -8.40 10.90
CA HIS A 4 8.11 -7.69 11.87
C HIS A 4 7.94 -6.19 11.53
N ASN A 5 8.35 -5.78 10.35
CA ASN A 5 8.49 -4.41 9.88
C ASN A 5 7.31 -4.03 8.98
N THR A 6 6.94 -2.77 8.97
CA THR A 6 5.97 -2.21 8.02
C THR A 6 6.50 -2.30 6.58
N MET A 7 5.63 -2.14 5.58
CA MET A 7 6.05 -2.04 4.17
C MET A 7 7.00 -0.86 3.96
N PHE A 8 6.70 0.29 4.58
CA PHE A 8 7.56 1.46 4.55
C PHE A 8 8.94 1.17 5.17
N HIS A 9 8.99 0.55 6.36
CA HIS A 9 10.26 0.14 6.98
C HIS A 9 11.08 -0.77 6.06
N ASN A 10 10.43 -1.76 5.42
CA ASN A 10 11.10 -2.64 4.45
C ASN A 10 11.62 -1.86 3.25
N THR A 11 10.93 -0.81 2.81
CA THR A 11 11.40 0.08 1.75
C THR A 11 12.63 0.87 2.19
N LEU A 12 12.66 1.36 3.43
CA LEU A 12 13.84 2.02 4.01
C LEU A 12 15.04 1.07 4.12
N LEU A 13 14.82 -0.18 4.55
CA LEU A 13 15.88 -1.20 4.63
C LEU A 13 16.47 -1.60 3.27
N ARG A 14 15.79 -1.32 2.15
CA ARG A 14 16.34 -1.52 0.79
C ARG A 14 17.39 -0.47 0.43
N LEU A 15 17.47 0.63 1.17
CA LEU A 15 18.43 1.69 0.89
C LEU A 15 19.81 1.27 1.40
N LYS A 16 20.74 1.09 0.48
CA LYS A 16 22.14 0.79 0.81
C LYS A 16 22.93 2.06 1.09
N SER A 17 24.02 1.93 1.82
CA SER A 17 24.99 3.01 2.07
C SER A 17 25.59 3.65 0.81
N SER A 18 25.43 3.01 -0.35
CA SER A 18 25.85 3.55 -1.64
C SER A 18 24.90 4.59 -2.23
N TYR A 19 23.67 4.70 -1.70
CA TYR A 19 22.73 5.75 -2.08
C TYR A 19 22.95 7.01 -1.23
N MET A 20 22.61 8.16 -1.80
CA MET A 20 22.49 9.40 -1.04
C MET A 20 21.37 9.27 0.01
N PRO A 21 21.40 10.06 1.09
CA PRO A 21 20.31 10.08 2.06
C PRO A 21 18.95 10.27 1.37
N PRO A 22 17.95 9.44 1.70
CA PRO A 22 16.66 9.50 1.01
C PRO A 22 15.89 10.78 1.33
N ILE A 23 15.12 11.24 0.34
CA ILE A 23 14.08 12.24 0.53
C ILE A 23 12.74 11.50 0.58
N ILE A 24 12.07 11.59 1.72
CA ILE A 24 10.77 10.96 1.97
C ILE A 24 9.70 12.03 1.82
N THR A 25 8.79 11.87 0.88
CA THR A 25 7.64 12.78 0.71
C THR A 25 6.38 12.11 1.25
N THR A 26 5.66 12.78 2.12
CA THR A 26 4.45 12.25 2.75
C THR A 26 3.51 13.36 3.19
N ASN A 27 2.23 13.03 3.38
CA ASN A 27 1.29 13.97 3.95
C ASN A 27 1.54 14.17 5.45
N ILE A 28 1.37 15.40 5.93
CA ILE A 28 1.61 15.77 7.34
C ILE A 28 0.78 14.96 8.35
N GLN A 29 -0.38 14.46 7.95
CA GLN A 29 -1.19 13.60 8.81
C GLN A 29 -0.49 12.28 9.21
N TYR A 30 0.52 11.84 8.46
CA TYR A 30 1.31 10.63 8.71
C TYR A 30 2.64 10.92 9.44
N GLU A 31 2.88 12.14 9.87
CA GLU A 31 4.15 12.54 10.51
C GLU A 31 4.57 11.58 11.62
N SER A 32 3.71 11.32 12.60
CA SER A 32 4.03 10.44 13.73
C SER A 32 4.44 9.03 13.28
N LEU A 33 3.70 8.46 12.30
CA LEU A 33 3.96 7.12 11.79
C LEU A 33 5.28 7.04 11.03
N VAL A 34 5.56 8.05 10.20
CA VAL A 34 6.81 8.11 9.44
C VAL A 34 7.99 8.29 10.38
N MET A 35 7.88 9.18 11.39
CA MET A 35 8.96 9.43 12.35
C MET A 35 9.29 8.18 13.18
N GLU A 36 8.31 7.36 13.54
CA GLU A 36 8.53 6.09 14.24
C GLU A 36 9.39 5.09 13.45
N GLU A 37 9.35 5.13 12.12
CA GLU A 37 10.08 4.20 11.25
C GLU A 37 11.49 4.69 10.86
N LEU A 38 11.77 5.97 11.02
CA LEU A 38 13.04 6.57 10.57
C LEU A 38 14.24 6.20 11.44
N HIS A 39 14.04 5.51 12.57
CA HIS A 39 15.13 4.98 13.39
C HIS A 39 16.06 4.01 12.63
N ALA A 40 15.60 3.46 11.50
CA ALA A 40 16.39 2.61 10.62
C ALA A 40 17.45 3.37 9.81
N LEU A 41 17.36 4.70 9.74
CA LEU A 41 18.22 5.56 8.91
C LEU A 41 19.04 6.51 9.77
N GLN A 42 20.32 6.68 9.41
CA GLN A 42 21.21 7.66 10.05
C GLN A 42 21.00 9.06 9.48
N GLU A 43 20.76 9.15 8.15
CA GLU A 43 20.57 10.39 7.44
C GLU A 43 19.36 10.29 6.51
N TYR A 44 18.54 11.34 6.47
CA TYR A 44 17.34 11.45 5.63
C TYR A 44 16.87 12.90 5.56
N LYS A 45 15.97 13.19 4.63
CA LYS A 45 15.10 14.37 4.64
C LYS A 45 13.64 13.92 4.55
N VAL A 46 12.74 14.57 5.30
CA VAL A 46 11.29 14.34 5.18
C VAL A 46 10.64 15.63 4.70
N VAL A 47 9.81 15.52 3.69
CA VAL A 47 8.97 16.60 3.18
C VAL A 47 7.52 16.29 3.54
N PHE A 48 6.94 17.13 4.37
CA PHE A 48 5.55 17.03 4.77
C PHE A 48 4.67 17.90 3.87
N GLU A 49 3.79 17.25 3.14
CA GLU A 49 2.80 17.85 2.29
C GLU A 49 1.54 18.21 3.10
N PRO A 50 1.04 19.44 3.02
CA PRO A 50 -0.13 19.86 3.80
C PRO A 50 -1.45 19.27 3.28
N VAL A 51 -1.49 18.89 2.00
CA VAL A 51 -2.64 18.29 1.30
C VAL A 51 -2.11 17.20 0.35
N LYS A 52 -2.98 16.30 -0.11
CA LYS A 52 -2.61 15.29 -1.12
C LYS A 52 -2.41 15.96 -2.48
N ILE A 53 -1.17 16.04 -2.92
CA ILE A 53 -0.78 16.73 -4.17
C ILE A 53 -0.50 15.79 -5.34
N GLY A 54 -0.60 14.49 -5.12
CA GLY A 54 -0.33 13.44 -6.11
C GLY A 54 1.16 13.17 -6.33
N THR A 55 1.45 12.00 -6.89
CA THR A 55 2.84 11.53 -7.04
C THR A 55 3.68 12.40 -7.96
N ALA A 56 3.08 13.04 -8.98
CA ALA A 56 3.82 13.94 -9.87
C ALA A 56 4.39 15.16 -9.11
N ALA A 57 3.61 15.77 -8.22
CA ALA A 57 4.06 16.91 -7.44
C ALA A 57 5.04 16.50 -6.33
N ALA A 58 4.78 15.40 -5.64
CA ALA A 58 5.66 14.84 -4.60
C ALA A 58 7.09 14.60 -5.15
N ILE A 59 7.18 13.94 -6.29
CA ILE A 59 8.46 13.69 -6.98
C ILE A 59 9.10 14.98 -7.46
N LEU A 60 8.30 15.96 -7.95
CA LEU A 60 8.85 17.26 -8.38
C LEU A 60 9.46 18.03 -7.21
N VAL A 61 8.80 18.05 -6.05
CA VAL A 61 9.35 18.67 -4.84
C VAL A 61 10.66 18.01 -4.45
N ALA A 62 10.73 16.67 -4.45
CA ALA A 62 11.99 15.96 -4.19
C ALA A 62 13.07 16.30 -5.22
N ALA A 63 12.73 16.36 -6.52
CA ALA A 63 13.66 16.72 -7.59
C ALA A 63 14.21 18.16 -7.46
N LEU A 64 13.39 19.09 -7.00
CA LEU A 64 13.80 20.49 -6.74
C LEU A 64 14.72 20.64 -5.53
N LEU A 65 14.77 19.63 -4.65
CA LEU A 65 15.69 19.56 -3.50
C LEU A 65 17.00 18.82 -3.81
N CYS A 66 17.10 18.18 -4.97
CA CYS A 66 18.30 17.51 -5.48
C CYS A 66 19.12 18.46 -6.36
N ASN A 67 20.40 18.10 -6.61
CA ASN A 67 21.15 18.75 -7.69
C ASN A 67 20.60 18.28 -9.05
N GLU A 68 20.57 19.16 -10.03
CA GLU A 68 19.98 18.88 -11.35
C GLU A 68 20.53 17.62 -12.05
N ASN A 69 21.80 17.28 -11.81
CA ASN A 69 22.49 16.14 -12.42
C ASN A 69 22.39 14.85 -11.58
N GLU A 70 21.84 14.90 -10.38
CA GLU A 70 21.63 13.70 -9.57
C GLU A 70 20.61 12.78 -10.22
N THR A 71 20.91 11.48 -10.21
CA THR A 71 19.98 10.44 -10.65
C THR A 71 19.14 10.01 -9.46
N MET A 72 17.85 10.14 -9.59
CA MET A 72 16.86 9.78 -8.59
C MET A 72 16.32 8.37 -8.85
N LEU A 73 16.23 7.56 -7.79
CA LEU A 73 15.47 6.31 -7.76
C LEU A 73 14.19 6.57 -6.96
N ILE A 74 13.05 6.47 -7.62
CA ILE A 74 11.72 6.69 -7.04
C ILE A 74 11.12 5.36 -6.64
N LEU A 75 10.80 5.22 -5.36
CA LEU A 75 10.25 4.00 -4.76
C LEU A 75 8.92 4.30 -4.06
N PRO A 76 7.82 3.62 -4.44
CA PRO A 76 6.62 3.59 -3.61
C PRO A 76 6.89 2.93 -2.24
N SER A 77 6.19 3.39 -1.21
CA SER A 77 6.39 2.92 0.16
C SER A 77 5.72 1.59 0.47
N ASP A 78 4.77 1.17 -0.35
CA ASP A 78 3.85 0.05 -0.17
C ASP A 78 4.10 -1.14 -1.11
N HIS A 79 5.21 -1.11 -1.85
CA HIS A 79 5.59 -2.20 -2.73
C HIS A 79 6.40 -3.29 -2.02
N PHE A 80 5.97 -4.54 -2.21
CA PHE A 80 6.79 -5.69 -1.85
C PHE A 80 7.85 -5.96 -2.94
N ILE A 81 9.09 -6.19 -2.53
CA ILE A 81 10.20 -6.64 -3.38
C ILE A 81 10.87 -7.84 -2.70
N GLY A 82 10.81 -9.00 -3.33
CA GLY A 82 11.27 -10.26 -2.76
C GLY A 82 12.75 -10.53 -2.98
N ASP A 83 13.24 -10.35 -4.20
CA ASP A 83 14.64 -10.58 -4.57
C ASP A 83 15.43 -9.27 -4.62
N LEU A 84 16.05 -8.93 -3.49
CA LEU A 84 16.82 -7.69 -3.36
C LEU A 84 18.07 -7.66 -4.23
N ASN A 85 18.71 -8.79 -4.52
CA ASN A 85 19.94 -8.80 -5.33
C ASN A 85 19.62 -8.43 -6.78
N ASN A 86 18.59 -9.04 -7.35
CA ASN A 86 18.13 -8.70 -8.69
C ASN A 86 17.53 -7.29 -8.76
N PHE A 87 16.85 -6.84 -7.70
CA PHE A 87 16.41 -5.45 -7.60
C PHE A 87 17.58 -4.46 -7.68
N TYR A 88 18.64 -4.67 -6.88
CA TYR A 88 19.81 -3.78 -6.90
C TYR A 88 20.54 -3.79 -8.23
N ALA A 89 20.71 -4.96 -8.86
CA ALA A 89 21.31 -5.07 -10.19
C ALA A 89 20.49 -4.29 -11.24
N SER A 90 19.16 -4.43 -11.19
CA SER A 90 18.24 -3.73 -12.09
C SER A 90 18.25 -2.21 -11.83
N ALA A 91 18.24 -1.78 -10.57
CA ALA A 91 18.31 -0.37 -10.20
C ALA A 91 19.63 0.28 -10.63
N HIS A 92 20.76 -0.43 -10.48
CA HIS A 92 22.05 0.03 -10.96
C HIS A 92 22.07 0.21 -12.49
N LYS A 93 21.57 -0.79 -13.23
CA LYS A 93 21.45 -0.71 -14.70
C LYS A 93 20.55 0.45 -15.13
N ALA A 94 19.41 0.66 -14.43
CA ALA A 94 18.52 1.79 -14.69
C ALA A 94 19.19 3.14 -14.44
N SER A 95 19.97 3.25 -13.35
CA SER A 95 20.70 4.48 -13.02
C SER A 95 21.77 4.81 -14.05
N GLN A 96 22.50 3.81 -14.52
CA GLN A 96 23.49 3.97 -15.58
C GLN A 96 22.80 4.43 -16.87
N LEU A 97 21.75 3.76 -17.31
CA LEU A 97 20.99 4.10 -18.52
C LEU A 97 20.42 5.52 -18.44
N ALA A 98 19.76 5.89 -17.33
CA ALA A 98 19.23 7.24 -17.13
C ALA A 98 20.32 8.32 -17.16
N SER A 99 21.50 8.01 -16.61
CA SER A 99 22.65 8.93 -16.59
C SER A 99 23.24 9.14 -17.99
N GLU A 100 23.41 8.08 -18.76
CA GLU A 100 24.06 8.11 -20.07
C GLU A 100 23.15 8.66 -21.18
N THR A 101 21.86 8.28 -21.17
CA THR A 101 20.92 8.58 -22.25
C THR A 101 19.95 9.73 -21.94
N ASN A 102 19.98 10.24 -20.70
CA ASN A 102 19.00 11.21 -20.19
C ASN A 102 17.54 10.73 -20.37
N SER A 103 17.29 9.41 -20.29
CA SER A 103 15.97 8.80 -20.36
C SER A 103 15.27 8.81 -19.00
N ILE A 104 13.94 8.75 -19.02
CA ILE A 104 13.16 8.25 -17.90
C ILE A 104 13.15 6.73 -18.01
N VAL A 105 13.60 6.02 -16.98
CA VAL A 105 13.64 4.56 -16.97
C VAL A 105 12.60 4.05 -15.98
N THR A 106 11.78 3.08 -16.41
CA THR A 106 10.86 2.35 -15.56
C THR A 106 11.16 0.85 -15.57
N PHE A 107 10.44 0.09 -14.73
CA PHE A 107 10.55 -1.35 -14.64
C PHE A 107 9.24 -1.99 -15.06
N GLY A 108 9.32 -3.05 -15.82
CA GLY A 108 8.14 -3.76 -16.29
C GLY A 108 8.31 -5.26 -16.25
N VAL A 109 7.21 -5.99 -16.15
CA VAL A 109 7.14 -7.45 -16.19
C VAL A 109 6.06 -7.90 -17.16
N LYS A 110 6.26 -9.06 -17.79
CA LYS A 110 5.22 -9.66 -18.64
C LYS A 110 4.00 -10.02 -17.78
N PRO A 111 2.82 -9.52 -18.15
CA PRO A 111 1.59 -9.84 -17.43
C PRO A 111 1.24 -11.32 -17.63
N HIS A 112 0.82 -11.97 -16.56
CA HIS A 112 0.28 -13.33 -16.59
C HIS A 112 -1.26 -13.34 -16.74
N GLU A 113 -1.90 -12.21 -16.41
CA GLU A 113 -3.34 -12.00 -16.57
C GLU A 113 -3.62 -10.55 -16.94
N PHE A 114 -4.87 -10.19 -17.20
CA PHE A 114 -5.29 -8.80 -17.33
C PHE A 114 -5.68 -8.24 -15.95
N ASN A 115 -5.09 -7.12 -15.59
CA ASN A 115 -5.44 -6.39 -14.38
C ASN A 115 -5.60 -4.90 -14.71
N SER A 116 -6.79 -4.36 -14.53
CA SER A 116 -7.13 -2.95 -14.81
C SER A 116 -6.57 -1.96 -13.79
N GLU A 117 -5.98 -2.44 -12.69
CA GLU A 117 -5.39 -1.58 -11.65
C GLU A 117 -3.95 -1.16 -11.96
N TYR A 118 -3.30 -1.76 -12.97
CA TYR A 118 -1.92 -1.48 -13.34
C TYR A 118 -1.81 -0.64 -14.62
N GLY A 119 -0.73 0.13 -14.70
CA GLY A 119 -0.28 0.75 -15.94
C GLY A 119 0.36 -0.29 -16.89
N TYR A 120 0.20 -0.10 -18.18
CA TYR A 120 0.68 -0.98 -19.24
C TYR A 120 1.69 -0.27 -20.15
N ILE A 121 2.79 -0.93 -20.41
CA ILE A 121 3.90 -0.42 -21.20
C ILE A 121 4.01 -1.22 -22.50
N ASN A 122 3.86 -0.55 -23.63
CA ASN A 122 4.22 -1.10 -24.94
C ASN A 122 5.68 -0.75 -25.22
N ALA A 123 6.56 -1.74 -25.34
CA ALA A 123 7.99 -1.51 -25.50
C ALA A 123 8.64 -2.54 -26.42
N VAL A 124 9.68 -2.12 -27.14
CA VAL A 124 10.45 -2.94 -28.05
C VAL A 124 11.90 -3.01 -27.58
N TYR A 125 12.44 -4.22 -27.52
CA TYR A 125 13.83 -4.43 -27.10
C TYR A 125 14.82 -3.85 -28.11
N ASP A 126 15.73 -3.03 -27.64
CA ASP A 126 16.84 -2.47 -28.39
C ASP A 126 18.14 -3.19 -28.00
N GLN A 127 18.77 -3.86 -28.98
CA GLN A 127 19.99 -4.63 -28.75
C GLN A 127 21.21 -3.76 -28.43
N LYS A 128 21.26 -2.57 -28.98
CA LYS A 128 22.38 -1.63 -28.77
C LYS A 128 22.37 -1.09 -27.34
N GLU A 129 21.22 -0.59 -26.89
CA GLU A 129 21.07 -0.02 -25.55
C GLU A 129 20.81 -1.11 -24.49
N LYS A 130 20.59 -2.36 -24.89
CA LYS A 130 20.29 -3.51 -24.02
C LYS A 130 19.12 -3.25 -23.04
N CYS A 131 18.13 -2.51 -23.52
CA CYS A 131 16.92 -2.17 -22.78
C CYS A 131 15.70 -2.18 -23.72
N HIS A 132 14.51 -2.00 -23.18
CA HIS A 132 13.30 -1.82 -23.98
C HIS A 132 13.04 -0.32 -24.18
N ILE A 133 12.81 0.10 -25.40
CA ILE A 133 12.39 1.46 -25.74
C ILE A 133 10.85 1.50 -25.68
N VAL A 134 10.32 2.33 -24.81
CA VAL A 134 8.87 2.50 -24.64
C VAL A 134 8.30 3.24 -25.84
N LYS A 135 7.26 2.67 -26.43
CA LYS A 135 6.51 3.23 -27.57
C LYS A 135 5.26 3.93 -27.11
N ASP A 136 4.60 3.31 -26.11
CA ASP A 136 3.35 3.80 -25.57
C ASP A 136 3.18 3.36 -24.12
N PHE A 137 2.48 4.16 -23.34
CA PHE A 137 2.15 3.90 -21.94
C PHE A 137 0.66 4.17 -21.73
N THR A 138 -0.05 3.26 -21.09
CA THR A 138 -1.48 3.42 -20.79
C THR A 138 -1.72 3.11 -19.32
N GLU A 139 -2.13 4.09 -18.56
CA GLU A 139 -2.48 3.90 -17.14
C GLU A 139 -3.88 3.31 -17.02
N LYS A 140 -4.02 2.24 -16.25
CA LYS A 140 -5.30 1.60 -15.87
C LYS A 140 -6.31 1.44 -17.03
N PRO A 141 -5.97 0.66 -18.06
CA PRO A 141 -6.81 0.51 -19.22
C PRO A 141 -8.14 -0.17 -18.89
N GLU A 142 -9.25 0.33 -19.43
CA GLU A 142 -10.59 -0.24 -19.21
C GLU A 142 -10.79 -1.62 -19.88
N ARG A 143 -9.94 -1.98 -20.82
CA ARG A 143 -10.02 -3.24 -21.58
C ARG A 143 -8.66 -3.85 -21.80
N LYS A 144 -8.65 -5.19 -21.97
CA LYS A 144 -7.44 -5.95 -22.24
C LYS A 144 -6.71 -5.42 -23.48
N LEU A 145 -5.42 -5.14 -23.31
CA LEU A 145 -4.48 -4.79 -24.36
C LEU A 145 -3.85 -6.06 -24.98
N SER A 146 -3.05 -5.89 -26.04
CA SER A 146 -2.34 -7.00 -26.69
C SER A 146 -1.31 -7.63 -25.73
N ASN A 147 -0.92 -8.87 -26.02
CA ASN A 147 0.04 -9.64 -25.17
C ASN A 147 1.46 -9.09 -25.19
N ASP A 148 1.76 -8.06 -25.98
CA ASP A 148 3.10 -7.48 -26.12
C ASP A 148 3.39 -6.40 -25.06
N HIS A 149 2.40 -6.06 -24.23
CA HIS A 149 2.56 -5.10 -23.16
C HIS A 149 3.22 -5.71 -21.92
N TYR A 150 3.76 -4.83 -21.07
CA TYR A 150 4.32 -5.14 -19.76
C TYR A 150 3.52 -4.37 -18.70
N TRP A 151 3.37 -4.92 -17.50
CA TRP A 151 2.89 -4.14 -16.35
C TRP A 151 3.97 -3.17 -15.89
N ASN A 152 3.58 -1.94 -15.56
CA ASN A 152 4.45 -0.95 -14.93
C ASN A 152 4.57 -1.22 -13.43
N TYR A 153 5.79 -1.26 -12.91
CA TYR A 153 6.04 -1.43 -11.48
C TYR A 153 5.89 -0.14 -10.66
N GLY A 154 5.68 1.02 -11.28
CA GLY A 154 5.63 2.30 -10.57
C GLY A 154 6.95 2.70 -9.93
N ILE A 155 8.05 2.06 -10.29
CA ILE A 155 9.42 2.39 -9.89
C ILE A 155 10.07 3.13 -11.04
N PHE A 156 10.66 4.31 -10.77
CA PHE A 156 11.24 5.13 -11.83
C PHE A 156 12.67 5.55 -11.50
N VAL A 157 13.48 5.71 -12.53
CA VAL A 157 14.86 6.24 -12.42
C VAL A 157 15.09 7.29 -13.49
N PHE A 158 15.53 8.48 -13.09
CA PHE A 158 15.81 9.59 -13.99
C PHE A 158 16.69 10.66 -13.31
N LYS A 159 17.33 11.53 -14.10
CA LYS A 159 17.97 12.74 -13.56
C LYS A 159 16.92 13.72 -13.04
N ALA A 160 17.21 14.40 -11.94
CA ALA A 160 16.33 15.43 -11.38
C ALA A 160 15.94 16.47 -12.43
N LYS A 161 16.93 16.98 -13.18
CA LYS A 161 16.70 17.92 -14.29
C LYS A 161 15.76 17.38 -15.35
N ARG A 162 15.92 16.10 -15.73
CA ARG A 162 15.08 15.48 -16.75
C ARG A 162 13.60 15.52 -16.36
N TYR A 163 13.30 15.19 -15.12
CA TYR A 163 11.96 15.23 -14.59
C TYR A 163 11.40 16.65 -14.48
N ILE A 164 12.20 17.57 -13.93
CA ILE A 164 11.85 19.00 -13.85
C ILE A 164 11.50 19.57 -15.24
N ASP A 165 12.27 19.25 -16.26
CA ASP A 165 12.05 19.75 -17.63
C ASP A 165 10.77 19.16 -18.23
N GLU A 166 10.42 17.88 -17.95
CA GLU A 166 9.15 17.30 -18.40
C GLU A 166 7.95 17.98 -17.70
N ILE A 167 8.02 18.23 -16.40
CA ILE A 167 6.93 18.91 -15.70
C ILE A 167 6.80 20.37 -16.16
N LYS A 168 7.91 21.09 -16.38
CA LYS A 168 7.87 22.45 -16.96
C LYS A 168 7.13 22.49 -18.28
N LYS A 169 7.31 21.47 -19.11
CA LYS A 169 6.67 21.35 -20.42
C LYS A 169 5.22 20.95 -20.34
N SER A 170 4.88 19.94 -19.53
CA SER A 170 3.54 19.32 -19.49
C SER A 170 2.58 20.01 -18.53
N ALA A 171 3.10 20.62 -17.44
CA ALA A 171 2.32 21.25 -16.38
C ALA A 171 3.06 22.45 -15.77
N PRO A 172 3.25 23.55 -16.51
CA PRO A 172 4.03 24.72 -16.05
C PRO A 172 3.46 25.36 -14.77
N THR A 173 2.14 25.33 -14.59
CA THR A 173 1.49 25.82 -13.36
C THR A 173 1.91 25.00 -12.14
N LEU A 174 1.87 23.65 -12.24
CA LEU A 174 2.32 22.76 -11.19
C LEU A 174 3.79 23.00 -10.85
N TYR A 175 4.64 23.16 -11.88
CA TYR A 175 6.05 23.50 -11.68
C TYR A 175 6.22 24.79 -10.86
N ASN A 176 5.51 25.85 -11.24
CA ASN A 176 5.64 27.15 -10.56
C ASN A 176 5.20 27.07 -9.10
N LEU A 177 4.11 26.36 -8.80
CA LEU A 177 3.61 26.17 -7.44
C LEU A 177 4.60 25.36 -6.59
N CYS A 178 5.09 24.22 -7.08
CA CYS A 178 6.09 23.43 -6.38
C CYS A 178 7.41 24.17 -6.18
N PHE A 179 7.87 24.91 -7.20
CA PHE A 179 9.08 25.72 -7.11
C PHE A 179 8.96 26.84 -6.07
N ALA A 180 7.81 27.50 -6.00
CA ALA A 180 7.53 28.49 -4.95
C ALA A 180 7.49 27.85 -3.57
N SER A 181 6.83 26.69 -3.42
CA SER A 181 6.71 25.98 -2.15
C SER A 181 8.06 25.57 -1.57
N VAL A 182 8.97 25.10 -2.42
CA VAL A 182 10.35 24.75 -2.02
C VAL A 182 11.19 25.96 -1.58
N LYS A 183 10.77 27.19 -1.90
CA LYS A 183 11.39 28.42 -1.38
C LYS A 183 10.80 28.90 -0.08
N HIS A 184 9.60 28.48 0.27
CA HIS A 184 8.82 29.01 1.39
C HIS A 184 8.58 27.99 2.50
N PHE A 185 9.16 26.79 2.46
CA PHE A 185 8.98 25.78 3.50
C PHE A 185 9.49 26.26 4.86
N THR A 186 8.96 25.67 5.92
CA THR A 186 9.54 25.78 7.25
C THR A 186 10.39 24.53 7.50
N SER A 187 11.61 24.70 7.96
CA SER A 187 12.51 23.57 8.26
C SER A 187 12.74 23.45 9.77
N GLN A 188 12.76 22.21 10.22
CA GLN A 188 13.26 21.81 11.53
C GLN A 188 14.28 20.68 11.30
N GLU A 189 15.58 21.02 11.30
CA GLU A 189 16.65 20.09 10.97
C GLU A 189 16.47 19.38 9.60
N ARG A 190 15.97 18.14 9.62
CA ARG A 190 15.77 17.27 8.45
C ARG A 190 14.33 17.25 7.95
N LEU A 191 13.43 17.95 8.67
CA LEU A 191 12.00 17.97 8.40
C LEU A 191 11.65 19.28 7.68
N LEU A 192 11.00 19.15 6.53
CA LEU A 192 10.59 20.26 5.68
C LEU A 192 9.07 20.28 5.60
N TYR A 193 8.46 21.35 6.05
CA TYR A 193 7.00 21.52 6.06
C TYR A 193 6.60 22.49 4.96
N LEU A 194 5.90 21.98 3.94
CA LEU A 194 5.37 22.80 2.87
C LEU A 194 4.12 23.57 3.37
N LYS A 195 3.90 24.77 2.83
CA LYS A 195 2.78 25.62 3.27
C LYS A 195 1.54 25.39 2.43
N GLN A 196 0.41 25.18 3.08
CA GLN A 196 -0.87 24.90 2.41
C GLN A 196 -1.26 25.95 1.37
N ARG A 197 -0.97 27.23 1.62
CA ARG A 197 -1.27 28.32 0.69
C ARG A 197 -0.61 28.17 -0.68
N ASP A 198 0.55 27.50 -0.74
CA ASP A 198 1.32 27.31 -1.97
C ASP A 198 0.75 26.16 -2.84
N PHE A 199 -0.20 25.39 -2.30
CA PHE A 199 -0.89 24.28 -2.96
C PHE A 199 -2.39 24.51 -3.17
N ALA A 200 -2.87 25.73 -2.92
CA ALA A 200 -4.28 26.06 -3.17
C ALA A 200 -4.61 25.90 -4.66
N GLY A 201 -5.60 25.04 -4.96
CA GLY A 201 -6.05 24.79 -6.33
C GLY A 201 -5.22 23.78 -7.12
N ILE A 202 -4.27 23.04 -6.48
CA ILE A 202 -3.64 21.88 -7.12
C ILE A 202 -4.59 20.69 -7.05
N GLU A 203 -4.95 20.13 -8.20
CA GLU A 203 -5.52 18.80 -8.30
C GLU A 203 -4.38 17.78 -8.29
N GLY A 204 -4.47 16.78 -7.40
CA GLY A 204 -3.47 15.72 -7.31
C GLY A 204 -3.47 14.86 -8.58
N VAL A 205 -2.32 14.78 -9.24
CA VAL A 205 -2.15 13.97 -10.45
C VAL A 205 -0.96 13.03 -10.29
N SER A 206 -1.07 11.80 -10.83
CA SER A 206 0.03 10.85 -10.79
C SER A 206 1.10 11.16 -11.85
N ILE A 207 2.32 10.69 -11.61
CA ILE A 207 3.42 10.73 -12.59
C ILE A 207 3.04 9.98 -13.86
N ASP A 208 2.24 8.92 -13.74
CA ASP A 208 1.85 8.04 -14.84
C ASP A 208 1.05 8.83 -15.89
N TYR A 209 -0.01 9.52 -15.47
CA TYR A 209 -0.83 10.36 -16.36
C TYR A 209 -0.12 11.63 -16.83
N LEU A 210 0.64 12.26 -15.95
CA LEU A 210 1.21 13.57 -16.29
C LEU A 210 2.47 13.46 -17.13
N VAL A 211 3.29 12.45 -16.87
CA VAL A 211 4.62 12.29 -17.47
C VAL A 211 4.69 11.04 -18.33
N MET A 212 4.38 9.85 -17.79
CA MET A 212 4.67 8.60 -18.49
C MET A 212 3.88 8.44 -19.80
N GLU A 213 2.63 8.87 -19.85
CA GLU A 213 1.82 8.83 -21.06
C GLU A 213 2.27 9.84 -22.15
N LYS A 214 3.08 10.84 -21.79
CA LYS A 214 3.43 11.97 -22.67
C LYS A 214 4.91 12.10 -22.97
N ALA A 215 5.74 11.58 -22.09
CA ALA A 215 7.18 11.74 -22.21
C ALA A 215 7.74 10.98 -23.42
N LYS A 216 8.68 11.61 -24.11
CA LYS A 216 9.52 10.96 -25.10
C LYS A 216 10.83 10.53 -24.44
N ASN A 217 11.54 9.59 -25.05
CA ASN A 217 12.76 9.02 -24.50
C ASN A 217 12.55 8.36 -23.14
N VAL A 218 11.61 7.40 -23.13
CA VAL A 218 11.34 6.52 -22.00
C VAL A 218 11.89 5.15 -22.32
N ALA A 219 12.65 4.58 -21.39
CA ALA A 219 13.17 3.22 -21.47
C ALA A 219 12.58 2.34 -20.36
N MET A 220 12.53 1.04 -20.60
CA MET A 220 12.08 0.07 -19.62
C MET A 220 13.13 -1.01 -19.44
N ILE A 221 13.39 -1.38 -18.20
CA ILE A 221 14.15 -2.58 -17.84
C ILE A 221 13.15 -3.66 -17.45
N GLU A 222 13.24 -4.81 -18.10
CA GLU A 222 12.47 -5.99 -17.70
C GLU A 222 12.95 -6.44 -16.32
N ALA A 223 12.02 -6.45 -15.36
CA ALA A 223 12.32 -6.77 -13.99
C ALA A 223 12.37 -8.28 -13.77
N ASN A 224 13.48 -8.76 -13.18
CA ASN A 224 13.70 -10.17 -12.82
C ASN A 224 13.68 -10.37 -11.31
N PHE A 225 12.90 -9.56 -10.59
CA PHE A 225 12.73 -9.67 -9.14
C PHE A 225 11.26 -9.76 -8.78
N ASP A 226 10.97 -10.49 -7.70
CA ASP A 226 9.61 -10.57 -7.18
C ASP A 226 9.12 -9.20 -6.75
N TRP A 227 7.99 -8.80 -7.31
CA TRP A 227 7.34 -7.53 -7.01
C TRP A 227 5.84 -7.74 -6.84
N LEU A 228 5.25 -6.94 -5.97
CA LEU A 228 3.81 -6.84 -5.83
C LEU A 228 3.46 -5.47 -5.25
N ASP A 229 2.53 -4.78 -5.90
CA ASP A 229 1.82 -3.65 -5.33
C ASP A 229 0.77 -4.17 -4.35
N VAL A 230 0.94 -3.87 -3.06
CA VAL A 230 0.08 -4.38 -1.97
C VAL A 230 -1.07 -3.40 -1.68
N GLY A 231 -1.57 -2.74 -2.72
CA GLY A 231 -2.69 -1.79 -2.65
C GLY A 231 -4.09 -2.41 -2.63
N THR A 232 -4.21 -3.72 -2.91
CA THR A 232 -5.50 -4.41 -2.99
C THR A 232 -5.53 -5.70 -2.18
N TRP A 233 -6.75 -6.20 -1.87
CA TRP A 233 -6.94 -7.50 -1.23
C TRP A 233 -6.37 -8.66 -2.03
N ASN A 234 -6.56 -8.61 -3.34
CA ASN A 234 -6.03 -9.65 -4.23
C ASN A 234 -4.51 -9.69 -4.14
N SER A 235 -3.86 -8.51 -4.10
CA SER A 235 -2.40 -8.43 -3.90
C SER A 235 -1.96 -8.98 -2.54
N VAL A 236 -2.70 -8.72 -1.46
CA VAL A 236 -2.41 -9.29 -0.13
C VAL A 236 -2.54 -10.82 -0.15
N LEU A 237 -3.57 -11.36 -0.81
CA LEU A 237 -3.77 -12.79 -0.98
C LEU A 237 -2.66 -13.42 -1.83
N GLU A 238 -2.33 -12.82 -2.97
CA GLU A 238 -1.24 -13.25 -3.85
C GLU A 238 0.11 -13.27 -3.11
N LEU A 239 0.38 -12.24 -2.33
CA LEU A 239 1.57 -12.18 -1.50
C LEU A 239 1.60 -13.33 -0.47
N SER A 240 0.46 -13.63 0.17
CA SER A 240 0.34 -14.74 1.11
C SER A 240 0.58 -16.10 0.44
N GLU A 241 0.13 -16.29 -0.79
CA GLU A 241 0.33 -17.51 -1.58
C GLU A 241 1.78 -17.69 -2.02
N LYS A 242 2.44 -16.63 -2.48
CA LYS A 242 3.89 -16.64 -2.79
C LYS A 242 4.73 -17.09 -1.59
N PHE A 243 4.41 -16.60 -0.39
CA PHE A 243 5.10 -17.03 0.83
C PHE A 243 4.78 -18.47 1.20
N THR A 244 3.55 -18.93 1.02
CA THR A 244 3.15 -20.30 1.34
C THR A 244 3.77 -21.32 0.39
N SER A 245 3.92 -20.99 -0.89
CA SER A 245 4.59 -21.86 -1.88
C SER A 245 6.08 -22.00 -1.62
N SER A 246 6.75 -20.94 -1.18
CA SER A 246 8.17 -20.99 -0.77
C SER A 246 8.41 -21.92 0.43
N PHE A 247 7.43 -22.04 1.35
CA PHE A 247 7.50 -22.98 2.46
C PHE A 247 7.18 -24.43 2.09
N ARG A 248 6.39 -24.68 1.02
CA ARG A 248 6.09 -26.07 0.57
C ARG A 248 7.32 -26.81 0.03
N HIS A 249 8.34 -26.11 -0.44
CA HIS A 249 9.59 -26.74 -0.86
C HIS A 249 10.45 -27.24 0.32
N VAL A 250 10.20 -26.78 1.52
CA VAL A 250 10.94 -27.18 2.74
C VAL A 250 10.25 -28.30 3.53
N THR A 251 8.96 -28.56 3.29
CA THR A 251 8.19 -29.57 4.03
C THR A 251 7.48 -30.58 3.11
N LYS A 252 8.25 -31.35 2.36
CA LYS A 252 7.74 -32.61 1.82
C LYS A 252 7.72 -33.63 2.94
N LYS A 253 6.55 -33.83 3.56
CA LYS A 253 5.94 -35.05 4.10
C LYS A 253 4.88 -34.71 5.14
N ARG A 254 3.61 -34.78 4.76
CA ARG A 254 2.48 -35.31 5.59
C ARG A 254 1.20 -35.29 4.75
N GLU A 255 0.56 -36.46 4.67
CA GLU A 255 -0.68 -36.72 3.93
C GLU A 255 -1.91 -36.02 4.57
N PRO A 256 -2.99 -35.82 3.79
CA PRO A 256 -4.17 -35.09 4.26
C PRO A 256 -5.07 -35.98 5.13
N VAL A 257 -5.43 -35.46 6.30
CA VAL A 257 -6.51 -36.04 7.13
C VAL A 257 -7.83 -35.52 6.59
N SER A 258 -8.72 -36.45 6.25
CA SER A 258 -10.08 -36.21 5.81
C SER A 258 -10.91 -35.57 6.94
N THR A 259 -11.56 -34.48 6.68
CA THR A 259 -12.58 -33.92 7.55
C THR A 259 -13.97 -34.06 6.93
N THR A 260 -14.80 -34.77 7.66
CA THR A 260 -16.18 -35.12 7.41
C THR A 260 -17.10 -33.93 7.18
N GLU A 261 -17.95 -34.09 6.16
CA GLU A 261 -19.11 -33.24 5.88
C GLU A 261 -20.15 -33.33 7.02
N SER A 262 -20.28 -32.29 7.80
CA SER A 262 -21.47 -32.06 8.64
C SER A 262 -21.46 -30.63 9.18
N ASN A 263 -21.96 -29.66 8.43
CA ASN A 263 -22.53 -28.37 8.93
C ASN A 263 -22.86 -27.40 7.77
N LYS A 264 -23.45 -27.91 6.68
CA LYS A 264 -23.76 -27.08 5.49
C LYS A 264 -25.11 -26.36 5.51
N ASN A 265 -25.96 -26.48 6.56
CA ASN A 265 -27.35 -26.07 6.43
C ASN A 265 -27.91 -25.08 7.47
N LEU A 266 -27.12 -24.27 8.17
CA LEU A 266 -27.67 -23.32 9.16
C LEU A 266 -27.43 -21.82 8.92
N LEU A 267 -26.71 -21.43 7.90
CA LEU A 267 -26.32 -19.99 7.71
C LEU A 267 -26.50 -19.58 6.26
N GLY A 268 -27.62 -18.93 5.95
CA GLY A 268 -27.90 -18.39 4.62
C GLY A 268 -26.95 -17.23 4.26
N GLY A 269 -26.18 -17.40 3.19
CA GLY A 269 -25.71 -16.35 2.27
C GLY A 269 -24.67 -15.32 2.70
N ALA A 270 -24.43 -15.09 3.99
CA ALA A 270 -23.58 -13.98 4.46
C ALA A 270 -22.14 -14.37 4.81
N TYR A 271 -21.78 -15.63 4.72
CA TYR A 271 -20.47 -16.12 5.19
C TYR A 271 -19.69 -16.82 4.09
N LYS A 272 -18.46 -16.38 3.86
CA LYS A 272 -17.47 -17.12 3.09
C LYS A 272 -16.47 -17.75 4.07
N GLN A 273 -16.08 -19.01 3.86
CA GLN A 273 -14.96 -19.57 4.63
C GLN A 273 -13.65 -19.06 4.03
N PRO A 274 -12.76 -18.49 4.86
CA PRO A 274 -11.44 -18.09 4.38
C PRO A 274 -10.66 -19.32 3.90
N ASN A 275 -9.93 -19.17 2.81
CA ASN A 275 -9.07 -20.25 2.35
C ASN A 275 -7.89 -20.50 3.33
N LYS A 276 -7.25 -21.67 3.21
CA LYS A 276 -6.14 -22.06 4.12
C LYS A 276 -4.97 -21.06 4.10
N SER A 277 -4.74 -20.37 3.00
CA SER A 277 -3.67 -19.38 2.85
C SER A 277 -3.98 -18.12 3.66
N LEU A 278 -5.23 -17.65 3.64
CA LEU A 278 -5.68 -16.51 4.42
C LEU A 278 -5.60 -16.82 5.93
N ILE A 279 -6.02 -18.02 6.37
CA ILE A 279 -5.87 -18.47 7.77
C ILE A 279 -4.39 -18.51 8.19
N SER A 280 -3.49 -18.99 7.32
CA SER A 280 -2.05 -19.01 7.60
C SER A 280 -1.48 -17.60 7.74
N PHE A 281 -1.88 -16.68 6.87
CA PHE A 281 -1.51 -15.26 6.95
C PHE A 281 -1.99 -14.63 8.25
N ILE A 282 -3.26 -14.81 8.58
CA ILE A 282 -3.89 -14.28 9.80
C ILE A 282 -3.15 -14.75 11.07
N ASN A 283 -2.76 -16.03 11.12
CA ASN A 283 -1.98 -16.56 12.25
C ASN A 283 -0.58 -15.93 12.36
N LYS A 284 -0.02 -15.42 11.27
CA LYS A 284 1.23 -14.65 11.29
C LYS A 284 0.99 -13.21 11.71
N VAL A 285 -0.10 -12.59 11.24
CA VAL A 285 -0.55 -11.26 11.66
C VAL A 285 -0.74 -11.21 13.18
N LYS A 286 -1.32 -12.25 13.78
CA LYS A 286 -1.49 -12.37 15.23
C LYS A 286 -0.16 -12.34 16.02
N LYS A 287 0.94 -12.76 15.39
CA LYS A 287 2.30 -12.74 15.97
C LYS A 287 3.10 -11.49 15.58
N ALA A 288 2.58 -10.65 14.71
CA ALA A 288 3.25 -9.43 14.27
C ALA A 288 3.31 -8.41 15.41
N LYS A 289 4.39 -7.66 15.48
CA LYS A 289 4.49 -6.51 16.40
C LYS A 289 3.51 -5.44 15.90
N ALA A 290 2.57 -5.04 16.77
CA ALA A 290 1.61 -4.00 16.45
C ALA A 290 2.35 -2.66 16.21
N ILE A 291 1.96 -1.95 15.15
CA ILE A 291 2.44 -0.58 14.88
C ILE A 291 1.95 0.34 15.99
N ARG A 292 0.65 0.23 16.33
CA ARG A 292 0.00 1.04 17.36
C ARG A 292 -1.10 0.22 18.02
N ARG A 293 -1.27 0.38 19.34
CA ARG A 293 -2.39 -0.19 20.10
C ARG A 293 -3.23 0.92 20.69
N GLU A 294 -4.55 0.80 20.54
CA GLU A 294 -5.51 1.71 21.15
C GLU A 294 -6.47 0.96 22.08
N ILE A 295 -6.56 1.45 23.30
CA ILE A 295 -7.49 0.94 24.31
C ILE A 295 -8.87 1.59 24.06
N LYS A 296 -9.89 0.76 24.04
CA LYS A 296 -11.29 1.17 23.89
C LYS A 296 -12.11 0.58 25.05
N PRO A 297 -13.30 1.11 25.37
CA PRO A 297 -14.12 0.56 26.46
C PRO A 297 -14.48 -0.91 26.31
N TRP A 298 -14.56 -1.40 25.08
CA TRP A 298 -14.88 -2.80 24.75
C TRP A 298 -13.66 -3.73 24.68
N GLY A 299 -12.44 -3.21 24.87
CA GLY A 299 -11.20 -3.98 24.76
C GLY A 299 -10.07 -3.14 24.14
N PHE A 300 -9.48 -3.60 23.06
CA PHE A 300 -8.48 -2.84 22.31
C PHE A 300 -8.43 -3.29 20.87
N TYR A 301 -7.88 -2.42 20.02
CA TYR A 301 -7.37 -2.84 18.73
C TYR A 301 -5.88 -2.52 18.58
N SER A 302 -5.22 -3.27 17.73
CA SER A 302 -3.83 -3.03 17.33
C SER A 302 -3.77 -2.89 15.82
N ILE A 303 -3.16 -1.82 15.34
CA ILE A 303 -2.86 -1.65 13.92
C ILE A 303 -1.66 -2.54 13.59
N ILE A 304 -1.84 -3.45 12.65
CA ILE A 304 -0.83 -4.43 12.25
C ILE A 304 -0.16 -4.02 10.94
N LEU A 305 -0.94 -3.45 10.04
CA LEU A 305 -0.47 -2.99 8.73
C LEU A 305 -1.35 -1.84 8.26
N MET A 306 -0.75 -0.83 7.67
CA MET A 306 -1.45 0.34 7.14
C MET A 306 -0.80 0.78 5.83
N SER A 307 -1.64 1.08 4.85
CA SER A 307 -1.30 1.69 3.57
C SER A 307 -2.27 2.84 3.29
N GLU A 308 -2.14 3.49 2.17
CA GLU A 308 -3.02 4.59 1.77
C GLU A 308 -4.49 4.15 1.64
N ASN A 309 -4.73 2.97 1.06
CA ASN A 309 -6.06 2.48 0.70
C ASN A 309 -6.51 1.26 1.50
N PHE A 310 -5.70 0.76 2.43
CA PHE A 310 -6.11 -0.34 3.31
C PHE A 310 -5.46 -0.26 4.68
N LEU A 311 -6.14 -0.86 5.67
CA LEU A 311 -5.72 -0.93 7.06
C LEU A 311 -6.06 -2.31 7.62
N ILE A 312 -5.10 -2.94 8.31
CA ILE A 312 -5.33 -4.21 9.02
C ILE A 312 -5.25 -3.95 10.51
N LYS A 313 -6.33 -4.27 11.22
CA LYS A 313 -6.39 -4.20 12.67
C LYS A 313 -6.60 -5.60 13.26
N TYR A 314 -6.01 -5.83 14.41
CA TYR A 314 -6.37 -6.93 15.29
C TYR A 314 -7.24 -6.37 16.41
N LEU A 315 -8.46 -6.88 16.53
CA LEU A 315 -9.43 -6.50 17.55
C LEU A 315 -9.48 -7.56 18.63
N PHE A 316 -9.46 -7.12 19.87
CA PHE A 316 -9.67 -7.95 21.05
C PHE A 316 -10.85 -7.38 21.82
N ILE A 317 -11.98 -8.12 21.80
CA ILE A 317 -13.23 -7.71 22.43
C ILE A 317 -13.40 -8.49 23.71
N ASN A 318 -13.45 -7.77 24.83
CA ASN A 318 -13.60 -8.34 26.16
C ASN A 318 -14.93 -9.16 26.27
N PRO A 319 -15.01 -10.11 27.20
CA PRO A 319 -16.27 -10.70 27.58
C PRO A 319 -17.34 -9.65 27.92
N LEU A 320 -18.59 -9.92 27.55
CA LEU A 320 -19.76 -9.05 27.77
C LEU A 320 -19.59 -7.62 27.24
N SER A 321 -18.88 -7.46 26.11
CA SER A 321 -18.60 -6.17 25.52
C SER A 321 -18.99 -6.13 24.05
N CYS A 322 -19.23 -4.92 23.52
CA CYS A 322 -19.57 -4.72 22.11
C CYS A 322 -18.95 -3.43 21.54
N THR A 323 -18.77 -3.39 20.22
CA THR A 323 -18.45 -2.14 19.52
C THR A 323 -19.66 -1.21 19.45
N SER A 324 -19.50 0.06 19.07
CA SER A 324 -20.63 0.92 18.72
C SER A 324 -21.42 0.36 17.54
N LYS A 325 -22.72 0.61 17.46
CA LYS A 325 -23.47 0.47 16.21
C LYS A 325 -23.08 1.65 15.31
N GLN A 326 -22.47 1.35 14.19
CA GLN A 326 -21.82 2.34 13.35
C GLN A 326 -21.86 1.96 11.87
N PHE A 327 -21.60 2.91 10.97
CA PHE A 327 -21.34 2.66 9.56
C PHE A 327 -20.22 3.60 9.05
N HIS A 328 -19.78 3.38 7.84
CA HIS A 328 -18.67 4.10 7.18
C HIS A 328 -19.09 4.56 5.79
N HIS A 329 -18.70 5.80 5.42
CA HIS A 329 -19.00 6.35 4.11
C HIS A 329 -17.96 5.96 3.04
N TYR A 330 -16.69 5.80 3.44
CA TYR A 330 -15.56 5.79 2.49
C TYR A 330 -14.77 4.49 2.50
N ARG A 331 -15.17 3.49 3.32
CA ARG A 331 -14.48 2.20 3.39
C ARG A 331 -15.42 1.02 3.52
N ASP A 332 -14.97 -0.10 2.98
CA ASP A 332 -15.54 -1.43 3.22
C ASP A 332 -14.72 -2.14 4.28
N GLU A 333 -15.33 -3.02 5.07
CA GLU A 333 -14.64 -3.79 6.10
C GLU A 333 -14.86 -5.29 5.90
N TYR A 334 -13.82 -6.08 6.20
CA TYR A 334 -13.88 -7.53 6.20
C TYR A 334 -13.34 -8.02 7.54
N HIS A 335 -14.17 -8.73 8.27
CA HIS A 335 -13.84 -9.25 9.59
C HIS A 335 -13.64 -10.76 9.54
N ILE A 336 -12.53 -11.25 10.11
CA ILE A 336 -12.25 -12.69 10.21
C ILE A 336 -12.09 -13.05 11.67
N VAL A 337 -12.92 -13.96 12.15
CA VAL A 337 -12.88 -14.41 13.53
C VAL A 337 -11.72 -15.36 13.73
N LEU A 338 -10.79 -15.00 14.63
CA LEU A 338 -9.64 -15.82 14.99
C LEU A 338 -9.92 -16.80 16.12
N SER A 339 -10.66 -16.33 17.12
CA SER A 339 -11.04 -17.13 18.28
C SER A 339 -12.25 -16.52 18.99
N GLY A 340 -12.94 -17.35 19.75
CA GLY A 340 -14.16 -16.97 20.48
C GLY A 340 -15.43 -17.18 19.66
N VAL A 341 -16.54 -16.83 20.30
CA VAL A 341 -17.88 -16.83 19.72
C VAL A 341 -18.48 -15.45 19.95
N GLY A 342 -19.05 -14.86 18.93
CA GLY A 342 -19.66 -13.53 19.00
C GLY A 342 -20.91 -13.43 18.13
N TYR A 343 -21.41 -12.21 18.05
CA TYR A 343 -22.54 -11.85 17.20
C TYR A 343 -22.16 -10.61 16.38
N VAL A 344 -22.64 -10.56 15.15
CA VAL A 344 -22.54 -9.37 14.31
C VAL A 344 -23.94 -8.95 13.87
N SER A 345 -24.29 -7.69 14.11
CA SER A 345 -25.46 -7.08 13.52
C SER A 345 -25.06 -6.40 12.21
N LEU A 346 -25.77 -6.68 11.12
CA LEU A 346 -25.61 -6.03 9.81
C LEU A 346 -26.99 -5.50 9.38
N GLY A 347 -27.15 -4.17 9.38
CA GLY A 347 -28.46 -3.54 9.25
C GLY A 347 -29.39 -4.01 10.35
N ASP A 348 -30.52 -4.62 9.98
CA ASP A 348 -31.53 -5.16 10.88
C ASP A 348 -31.39 -6.67 11.18
N LYS A 349 -30.35 -7.30 10.65
CA LYS A 349 -30.12 -8.75 10.83
C LYS A 349 -28.98 -9.00 11.78
N GLU A 350 -29.11 -10.04 12.59
CA GLU A 350 -28.06 -10.49 13.50
C GLU A 350 -27.60 -11.91 13.13
N TYR A 351 -26.32 -12.16 13.24
CA TYR A 351 -25.68 -13.42 12.91
C TYR A 351 -24.70 -13.84 14.00
N ALA A 352 -24.72 -15.11 14.38
CA ALA A 352 -23.69 -15.68 15.24
C ALA A 352 -22.41 -15.90 14.44
N ILE A 353 -21.28 -15.51 15.01
CA ILE A 353 -19.97 -15.63 14.40
C ILE A 353 -19.06 -16.50 15.27
N VAL A 354 -18.31 -17.40 14.62
CA VAL A 354 -17.38 -18.31 15.28
C VAL A 354 -16.06 -18.32 14.52
N LYS A 355 -15.05 -18.92 15.11
CA LYS A 355 -13.73 -19.07 14.51
C LYS A 355 -13.82 -19.45 13.02
N ASP A 356 -12.97 -18.82 12.21
CA ASP A 356 -12.85 -19.00 10.75
C ASP A 356 -14.07 -18.50 9.94
N HIS A 357 -15.02 -17.77 10.57
CA HIS A 357 -16.01 -17.02 9.82
C HIS A 357 -15.42 -15.73 9.28
N MET A 358 -15.73 -15.42 8.03
CA MET A 358 -15.43 -14.15 7.38
C MET A 358 -16.73 -13.39 7.11
N ILE A 359 -16.77 -12.13 7.53
CA ILE A 359 -17.91 -11.23 7.41
C ILE A 359 -17.51 -10.07 6.52
N GLU A 360 -18.27 -9.81 5.48
CA GLU A 360 -18.13 -8.63 4.63
C GLU A 360 -19.10 -7.55 5.11
N ILE A 361 -18.61 -6.34 5.35
CA ILE A 361 -19.35 -5.18 5.81
C ILE A 361 -19.14 -4.06 4.78
N PRO A 362 -20.04 -3.91 3.81
CA PRO A 362 -19.96 -2.84 2.83
C PRO A 362 -20.12 -1.46 3.49
N ARG A 363 -19.58 -0.45 2.86
CA ARG A 363 -19.85 0.96 3.24
C ARG A 363 -21.35 1.23 3.31
N GLU A 364 -21.75 2.20 4.09
CA GLU A 364 -23.16 2.57 4.38
C GLU A 364 -23.97 1.49 5.13
N VAL A 365 -23.42 0.31 5.41
CA VAL A 365 -24.11 -0.73 6.16
C VAL A 365 -23.84 -0.58 7.66
N SER A 366 -24.90 -0.34 8.43
CA SER A 366 -24.77 -0.27 9.88
C SER A 366 -24.43 -1.63 10.47
N HIS A 367 -23.44 -1.64 11.38
CA HIS A 367 -22.96 -2.87 11.98
C HIS A 367 -22.51 -2.68 13.42
N ARG A 368 -22.52 -3.78 14.18
CA ARG A 368 -21.98 -3.90 15.53
C ARG A 368 -21.47 -5.31 15.75
N ILE A 369 -20.37 -5.44 16.47
CA ILE A 369 -19.86 -6.73 16.93
C ILE A 369 -20.05 -6.82 18.44
N GLU A 370 -20.53 -7.96 18.89
CA GLU A 370 -20.83 -8.21 20.29
C GLU A 370 -20.22 -9.53 20.76
N ASN A 371 -19.52 -9.50 21.88
CA ASN A 371 -19.05 -10.67 22.59
C ASN A 371 -19.96 -10.92 23.81
N ARG A 372 -20.84 -11.91 23.71
CA ARG A 372 -21.77 -12.32 24.79
C ARG A 372 -21.20 -13.38 25.71
N SER A 373 -19.97 -13.83 25.48
CA SER A 373 -19.29 -14.76 26.39
C SER A 373 -19.06 -14.09 27.75
N THR A 374 -19.19 -14.85 28.83
CA THR A 374 -18.89 -14.37 30.18
C THR A 374 -17.43 -14.53 30.56
N SER A 375 -16.64 -15.31 29.80
CA SER A 375 -15.28 -15.69 30.18
C SER A 375 -14.23 -15.62 29.09
N SER A 376 -14.63 -15.71 27.82
CA SER A 376 -13.70 -15.81 26.70
C SER A 376 -13.71 -14.55 25.84
N PRO A 377 -12.55 -14.00 25.46
CA PRO A 377 -12.48 -12.89 24.51
C PRO A 377 -12.91 -13.33 23.12
N LEU A 378 -13.34 -12.37 22.31
CA LEU A 378 -13.54 -12.52 20.87
C LEU A 378 -12.40 -11.81 20.15
N GLU A 379 -11.66 -12.56 19.36
CA GLU A 379 -10.52 -12.03 18.60
C GLU A 379 -10.86 -12.00 17.10
N ILE A 380 -10.66 -10.87 16.47
CA ILE A 380 -10.98 -10.63 15.06
C ILE A 380 -9.80 -9.94 14.38
N VAL A 381 -9.50 -10.31 13.14
CA VAL A 381 -8.75 -9.45 12.22
C VAL A 381 -9.73 -8.70 11.36
N GLU A 382 -9.62 -7.40 11.40
CA GLU A 382 -10.39 -6.46 10.61
C GLU A 382 -9.51 -5.90 9.51
N PHE A 383 -10.04 -5.91 8.32
CA PHE A 383 -9.43 -5.33 7.15
C PHE A 383 -10.33 -4.21 6.64
N GLN A 384 -9.79 -3.06 6.48
CA GLN A 384 -10.47 -1.87 5.95
C GLN A 384 -9.91 -1.52 4.59
N ILE A 385 -10.76 -1.29 3.63
CA ILE A 385 -10.39 -0.88 2.26
C ILE A 385 -11.19 0.35 1.89
N GLY A 386 -10.54 1.41 1.50
CA GLY A 386 -11.21 2.64 1.09
C GLY A 386 -10.31 3.87 1.05
N GLU A 387 -10.91 4.99 0.72
CA GLU A 387 -10.20 6.27 0.56
C GLU A 387 -9.94 6.97 1.91
N HIS A 388 -10.74 6.68 2.94
CA HIS A 388 -10.62 7.24 4.28
C HIS A 388 -10.64 6.14 5.33
N LEU A 389 -9.47 5.87 5.93
CA LEU A 389 -9.26 4.78 6.88
C LEU A 389 -9.12 5.28 8.34
N SER A 390 -9.45 6.53 8.59
CA SER A 390 -9.39 7.12 9.94
C SER A 390 -10.67 6.86 10.75
N ASP A 391 -10.56 6.99 12.07
CA ASP A 391 -11.72 6.93 12.97
C ASP A 391 -12.73 8.07 12.72
N ASN A 392 -12.37 9.12 11.95
CA ASN A 392 -13.27 10.20 11.55
C ASN A 392 -14.35 9.77 10.53
N ASP A 393 -14.16 8.61 9.86
CA ASP A 393 -15.19 8.00 8.99
C ASP A 393 -16.20 7.14 9.78
N ILE A 394 -16.10 7.09 11.10
CA ILE A 394 -17.05 6.35 11.93
C ILE A 394 -18.28 7.22 12.24
N VAL A 395 -19.41 6.88 11.63
CA VAL A 395 -20.71 7.45 12.01
C VAL A 395 -21.37 6.52 13.03
N ARG A 396 -21.47 6.98 14.29
CA ARG A 396 -22.06 6.20 15.38
C ARG A 396 -23.56 6.42 15.44
N LEU A 397 -24.32 5.33 15.40
CA LEU A 397 -25.77 5.34 15.52
C LEU A 397 -26.22 5.05 16.96
N ASP A 398 -25.47 4.18 17.66
CA ASP A 398 -25.70 3.82 19.06
C ASP A 398 -24.39 3.34 19.69
N ASP A 399 -24.08 3.85 20.87
CA ASP A 399 -22.88 3.50 21.62
C ASP A 399 -23.17 3.38 23.11
N VAL A 400 -23.14 2.14 23.61
CA VAL A 400 -23.39 1.83 25.03
C VAL A 400 -22.41 2.49 26.00
N TYR A 401 -21.31 3.05 25.49
CA TYR A 401 -20.26 3.75 26.25
C TYR A 401 -20.34 5.28 26.15
N GLY A 402 -21.34 5.83 25.45
CA GLY A 402 -21.60 7.27 25.36
C GLY A 402 -20.57 8.07 24.55
N ARG A 403 -19.90 7.48 23.57
CA ARG A 403 -18.93 8.14 22.67
C ARG A 403 -19.65 8.64 21.40
N PHE A 404 -20.20 9.80 21.43
CA PHE A 404 -20.85 10.42 20.26
C PHE A 404 -19.96 11.51 19.64
#